data_3125bdd874053a5509ef9ef053e91ea6
#
_entry.id   3125bdd874053a5509ef9ef053e91ea6
#
_cell.length_a   1.000
_cell.length_b   1.000
_cell.length_c   1.000
_cell.angle_alpha   90.00
_cell.angle_beta   90.00
_cell.angle_gamma   90.00
#
_symmetry.space_group_name_H-M   'P 1'
#
loop_
_entity.id
_entity.type
_entity.pdbx_description
1 polymer ?
#
loop_
_entity_poly.entity_id
_entity_poly.type
_entity_poly.pdbx_seq_one_letter_code
_entity_poly.pdbx_strand_id
1 'polypeptide(L)'
;MSTMPTTESALPAQARAKTQTKTPNDREGFRQAMSWLHTWAGLVLGWLLFAIFLTGTLSFFRNELNLWTHPELHGLPATAAGTETNTAEKALAALHRKVPDVTQWIMHLPDERDPAVNVLWRGSGNGRFETLRMNPQTGEPVDIRQSMGGDFFYRFHFELRTAQKGRWTLEGRWVVGV
;
A
#
# COMPACT_ATOMS: atom_id res chain seq x y z
N MET A 1 89.08 -55.89 -17.54
CA MET A 1 88.78 -54.44 -17.51
C MET A 1 87.43 -54.28 -18.20
N SER A 2 86.38 -54.13 -17.38
CA SER A 2 85.05 -54.10 -17.88
C SER A 2 84.44 -52.73 -17.56
N THR A 3 84.13 -52.02 -18.58
CA THR A 3 83.50 -50.70 -18.50
C THR A 3 81.98 -50.88 -18.48
N MET A 4 81.32 -50.47 -17.42
CA MET A 4 79.86 -50.38 -17.30
C MET A 4 79.34 -49.13 -18.06
N PRO A 5 78.25 -49.23 -18.80
CA PRO A 5 77.56 -48.06 -19.30
C PRO A 5 76.54 -47.52 -18.26
N THR A 6 76.62 -46.20 -18.09
CA THR A 6 75.72 -45.45 -17.20
C THR A 6 74.37 -45.33 -17.87
N THR A 7 73.34 -45.80 -17.18
CA THR A 7 71.94 -45.67 -17.61
C THR A 7 71.44 -44.30 -17.15
N GLU A 8 71.25 -43.39 -18.13
CA GLU A 8 70.60 -42.10 -17.92
C GLU A 8 69.08 -42.28 -17.85
N SER A 9 68.56 -42.09 -16.68
CA SER A 9 67.13 -42.16 -16.39
C SER A 9 66.46 -40.89 -16.90
N ALA A 10 65.78 -40.96 -18.02
CA ALA A 10 64.96 -39.90 -18.56
C ALA A 10 63.71 -39.73 -17.67
N LEU A 11 63.60 -38.59 -16.98
CA LEU A 11 62.39 -38.21 -16.25
C LEU A 11 61.24 -37.99 -17.23
N PRO A 12 60.02 -38.48 -16.92
CA PRO A 12 58.85 -38.24 -17.79
C PRO A 12 58.50 -36.77 -17.78
N ALA A 13 58.35 -36.19 -18.98
CA ALA A 13 57.84 -34.86 -19.18
C ALA A 13 56.47 -34.71 -18.52
N GLN A 14 56.39 -33.95 -17.44
CA GLN A 14 55.14 -33.57 -16.81
C GLN A 14 54.26 -32.89 -17.82
N ALA A 15 53.15 -33.53 -18.11
CA ALA A 15 52.07 -32.97 -18.95
C ALA A 15 51.63 -31.63 -18.33
N ARG A 16 52.05 -30.55 -18.94
CA ARG A 16 51.58 -29.19 -18.65
C ARG A 16 50.09 -29.16 -19.00
N ALA A 17 49.23 -29.38 -18.01
CA ALA A 17 47.82 -29.15 -18.14
C ALA A 17 47.61 -27.69 -18.59
N LYS A 18 47.31 -27.49 -19.84
CA LYS A 18 46.87 -26.18 -20.37
C LYS A 18 45.55 -25.89 -19.67
N THR A 19 45.60 -25.04 -18.65
CA THR A 19 44.42 -24.37 -18.12
C THR A 19 43.86 -23.54 -19.27
N GLN A 20 42.89 -24.07 -20.00
CA GLN A 20 42.13 -23.31 -20.97
C GLN A 20 41.32 -22.28 -20.17
N THR A 21 41.80 -21.07 -20.14
CA THR A 21 40.99 -19.93 -19.75
C THR A 21 39.90 -19.82 -20.83
N LYS A 22 38.71 -20.36 -20.50
CA LYS A 22 37.51 -20.26 -21.33
C LYS A 22 37.16 -18.77 -21.41
N THR A 23 37.48 -18.14 -22.53
CA THR A 23 37.01 -16.77 -22.83
C THR A 23 35.47 -16.80 -22.76
N PRO A 24 34.82 -15.91 -21.99
CA PRO A 24 33.37 -15.87 -21.95
C PRO A 24 32.85 -15.64 -23.36
N ASN A 25 32.10 -16.63 -23.88
CA ASN A 25 31.45 -16.44 -25.16
C ASN A 25 30.36 -15.36 -24.94
N ASP A 26 30.34 -14.31 -25.73
CA ASP A 26 29.41 -13.15 -25.60
C ASP A 26 27.93 -13.62 -25.47
N ARG A 27 27.60 -14.74 -26.10
CA ARG A 27 26.28 -15.37 -25.99
C ARG A 27 26.01 -15.96 -24.61
N GLU A 28 27.00 -16.51 -23.92
CA GLU A 28 26.88 -17.03 -22.55
C GLU A 28 26.69 -15.86 -21.56
N GLY A 29 27.43 -14.79 -21.74
CA GLY A 29 27.28 -13.56 -20.94
C GLY A 29 25.93 -12.91 -21.11
N PHE A 30 25.40 -12.82 -22.32
CA PHE A 30 24.06 -12.30 -22.59
C PHE A 30 22.96 -13.16 -21.95
N ARG A 31 23.03 -14.48 -22.09
CA ARG A 31 22.06 -15.40 -21.48
C ARG A 31 22.05 -15.29 -19.95
N GLN A 32 23.23 -15.16 -19.34
CA GLN A 32 23.37 -15.02 -17.90
C GLN A 32 22.82 -13.69 -17.40
N ALA A 33 23.09 -12.59 -18.13
CA ALA A 33 22.52 -11.27 -17.84
C ALA A 33 20.99 -11.27 -17.97
N MET A 34 20.44 -11.88 -19.01
CA MET A 34 18.99 -12.02 -19.20
C MET A 34 18.34 -12.87 -18.11
N SER A 35 18.96 -13.98 -17.72
CA SER A 35 18.47 -14.83 -16.63
C SER A 35 18.49 -14.07 -15.31
N TRP A 36 19.54 -13.34 -15.02
CA TRP A 36 19.65 -12.49 -13.82
C TRP A 36 18.56 -11.40 -13.80
N LEU A 37 18.43 -10.67 -14.90
CA LEU A 37 17.41 -9.63 -15.05
C LEU A 37 16.01 -10.19 -14.88
N HIS A 38 15.71 -11.31 -15.54
CA HIS A 38 14.40 -11.97 -15.44
C HIS A 38 14.08 -12.39 -13.99
N THR A 39 15.07 -12.96 -13.31
CA THR A 39 14.89 -13.40 -11.91
C THR A 39 14.59 -12.20 -11.00
N TRP A 40 15.40 -11.15 -11.07
CA TRP A 40 15.22 -9.98 -10.22
C TRP A 40 13.97 -9.18 -10.59
N ALA A 41 13.72 -8.97 -11.88
CA ALA A 41 12.50 -8.32 -12.33
C ALA A 41 11.25 -9.10 -11.89
N GLY A 42 11.26 -10.42 -12.08
CA GLY A 42 10.16 -11.28 -11.64
C GLY A 42 9.94 -11.25 -10.12
N LEU A 43 11.03 -11.23 -9.35
CA LEU A 43 10.93 -11.12 -7.89
C LEU A 43 10.32 -9.79 -7.45
N VAL A 44 10.84 -8.66 -7.97
CA VAL A 44 10.35 -7.32 -7.62
C VAL A 44 8.91 -7.13 -8.06
N LEU A 45 8.57 -7.49 -9.31
CA LEU A 45 7.20 -7.40 -9.82
C LEU A 45 6.25 -8.35 -9.08
N GLY A 46 6.72 -9.55 -8.74
CA GLY A 46 5.94 -10.51 -7.96
C GLY A 46 5.59 -9.98 -6.56
N TRP A 47 6.55 -9.37 -5.86
CA TRP A 47 6.29 -8.73 -4.57
C TRP A 47 5.34 -7.53 -4.69
N LEU A 48 5.48 -6.72 -5.75
CA LEU A 48 4.58 -5.59 -5.99
C LEU A 48 3.15 -6.09 -6.24
N LEU A 49 2.98 -7.08 -7.10
CA LEU A 49 1.68 -7.71 -7.37
C LEU A 49 1.08 -8.32 -6.09
N PHE A 50 1.89 -9.05 -5.32
CA PHE A 50 1.45 -9.60 -4.04
C PHE A 50 0.93 -8.50 -3.10
N ALA A 51 1.66 -7.39 -2.95
CA ALA A 51 1.25 -6.26 -2.13
C ALA A 51 -0.06 -5.62 -2.62
N ILE A 52 -0.22 -5.47 -3.94
CA ILE A 52 -1.45 -4.94 -4.54
C ILE A 52 -2.63 -5.86 -4.25
N PHE A 53 -2.51 -7.17 -4.47
CA PHE A 53 -3.59 -8.13 -4.21
C PHE A 53 -3.91 -8.23 -2.72
N LEU A 54 -2.90 -8.27 -1.86
CA LEU A 54 -3.09 -8.30 -0.41
C LEU A 54 -3.85 -7.07 0.08
N THR A 55 -3.46 -5.89 -0.37
CA THR A 55 -4.13 -4.64 0.02
C THR A 55 -5.54 -4.54 -0.59
N GLY A 56 -5.77 -5.08 -1.77
CA GLY A 56 -7.11 -5.24 -2.36
C GLY A 56 -8.00 -6.11 -1.49
N THR A 57 -7.51 -7.26 -1.04
CA THR A 57 -8.25 -8.12 -0.12
C THR A 57 -8.57 -7.42 1.20
N LEU A 58 -7.61 -6.71 1.78
CA LEU A 58 -7.82 -5.95 3.02
C LEU A 58 -8.79 -4.78 2.82
N SER A 59 -8.91 -4.23 1.64
CA SER A 59 -9.83 -3.13 1.35
C SER A 59 -11.32 -3.52 1.48
N PHE A 60 -11.65 -4.81 1.39
CA PHE A 60 -13.00 -5.29 1.69
C PHE A 60 -13.40 -5.08 3.16
N PHE A 61 -12.41 -5.09 4.05
CA PHE A 61 -12.59 -4.87 5.49
C PHE A 61 -12.27 -3.43 5.89
N ARG A 62 -12.43 -2.47 4.96
CA ARG A 62 -12.07 -1.06 5.17
C ARG A 62 -12.74 -0.46 6.39
N ASN A 63 -14.04 -0.71 6.59
CA ASN A 63 -14.80 -0.14 7.70
C ASN A 63 -14.39 -0.75 9.04
N GLU A 64 -14.19 -2.06 9.08
CA GLU A 64 -13.72 -2.79 10.26
C GLU A 64 -12.31 -2.35 10.66
N LEU A 65 -11.42 -2.18 9.68
CA LEU A 65 -10.06 -1.67 9.89
C LEU A 65 -10.08 -0.20 10.35
N ASN A 66 -10.99 0.62 9.80
CA ASN A 66 -11.18 1.98 10.27
C ASN A 66 -11.67 1.99 11.73
N LEU A 67 -12.64 1.17 12.07
CA LEU A 67 -13.14 1.05 13.43
C LEU A 67 -12.04 0.56 14.38
N TRP A 68 -11.29 -0.47 13.98
CA TRP A 68 -10.19 -1.00 14.80
C TRP A 68 -9.05 0.01 15.03
N THR A 69 -8.74 0.83 14.04
CA THR A 69 -7.68 1.86 14.15
C THR A 69 -8.13 3.14 14.85
N HIS A 70 -9.43 3.31 15.09
CA HIS A 70 -10.02 4.47 15.74
C HIS A 70 -10.85 4.04 16.98
N PRO A 71 -10.20 3.66 18.08
CA PRO A 71 -10.90 3.21 19.29
C PRO A 71 -11.83 4.28 19.85
N GLU A 72 -11.68 5.54 19.49
CA GLU A 72 -12.56 6.64 19.83
C GLU A 72 -14.01 6.42 19.34
N LEU A 73 -14.18 5.59 18.31
CA LEU A 73 -15.48 5.25 17.75
C LEU A 73 -16.18 4.09 18.47
N HIS A 74 -15.43 3.25 19.22
CA HIS A 74 -15.98 2.08 19.88
C HIS A 74 -16.98 2.41 20.99
N GLY A 75 -16.88 3.60 21.58
CA GLY A 75 -17.77 4.07 22.63
C GLY A 75 -19.01 4.79 22.13
N LEU A 76 -19.20 4.92 20.83
CA LEU A 76 -20.37 5.58 20.29
C LEU A 76 -21.59 4.69 20.41
N PRO A 77 -22.72 5.24 20.86
CA PRO A 77 -23.94 4.49 20.99
C PRO A 77 -24.51 4.13 19.62
N ALA A 78 -25.00 2.89 19.51
CA ALA A 78 -25.72 2.48 18.32
C ALA A 78 -26.96 3.35 18.11
N THR A 79 -27.19 3.76 16.87
CA THR A 79 -28.40 4.51 16.51
C THR A 79 -29.59 3.57 16.48
N ALA A 80 -30.60 3.86 17.28
CA ALA A 80 -31.85 3.09 17.25
C ALA A 80 -32.58 3.33 15.93
N ALA A 81 -33.19 2.28 15.39
CA ALA A 81 -34.03 2.39 14.19
C ALA A 81 -35.14 3.44 14.40
N GLY A 82 -35.34 4.28 13.38
CA GLY A 82 -36.35 5.34 13.42
C GLY A 82 -35.92 6.66 14.04
N THR A 83 -34.61 6.78 14.41
CA THR A 83 -34.06 8.05 14.93
C THR A 83 -33.20 8.79 13.90
N GLU A 84 -33.14 8.32 12.66
CA GLU A 84 -32.28 8.81 11.59
C GLU A 84 -32.52 10.31 11.31
N THR A 85 -33.80 10.73 11.29
CA THR A 85 -34.16 12.15 11.05
C THR A 85 -33.61 13.06 12.14
N ASN A 86 -33.79 12.69 13.41
CA ASN A 86 -33.29 13.45 14.55
C ASN A 86 -31.73 13.50 14.54
N THR A 87 -31.11 12.39 14.19
CA THR A 87 -29.63 12.32 14.04
C THR A 87 -29.16 13.23 12.94
N ALA A 88 -29.83 13.23 11.78
CA ALA A 88 -29.49 14.08 10.66
C ALA A 88 -29.67 15.59 10.99
N GLU A 89 -30.76 15.96 11.68
CA GLU A 89 -31.00 17.34 12.10
C GLU A 89 -29.93 17.85 13.06
N LYS A 90 -29.55 17.06 14.06
CA LYS A 90 -28.47 17.40 14.99
C LYS A 90 -27.13 17.57 14.27
N ALA A 91 -26.79 16.66 13.37
CA ALA A 91 -25.57 16.71 12.60
C ALA A 91 -25.54 17.94 11.69
N LEU A 92 -26.65 18.28 11.05
CA LEU A 92 -26.77 19.45 10.22
C LEU A 92 -26.64 20.74 11.04
N ALA A 93 -27.27 20.82 12.19
CA ALA A 93 -27.12 21.98 13.09
C ALA A 93 -25.67 22.15 13.58
N ALA A 94 -24.98 21.04 13.85
CA ALA A 94 -23.57 21.10 14.23
C ALA A 94 -22.67 21.52 13.05
N LEU A 95 -22.95 21.05 11.83
CA LEU A 95 -22.23 21.45 10.63
C LEU A 95 -22.37 22.96 10.37
N HIS A 96 -23.59 23.49 10.41
CA HIS A 96 -23.83 24.92 10.21
C HIS A 96 -23.17 25.80 11.27
N ARG A 97 -23.06 25.34 12.50
CA ARG A 97 -22.31 26.07 13.54
C ARG A 97 -20.81 26.10 13.26
N LYS A 98 -20.25 25.00 12.70
CA LYS A 98 -18.83 24.88 12.45
C LYS A 98 -18.42 25.53 11.12
N VAL A 99 -19.25 25.40 10.09
CA VAL A 99 -18.98 25.89 8.73
C VAL A 99 -20.27 26.47 8.15
N PRO A 100 -20.61 27.73 8.47
CA PRO A 100 -21.89 28.36 8.06
C PRO A 100 -22.05 28.51 6.55
N ASP A 101 -20.96 28.65 5.80
CA ASP A 101 -20.96 28.94 4.36
C ASP A 101 -20.97 27.69 3.46
N VAL A 102 -21.20 26.51 4.05
CA VAL A 102 -21.25 25.27 3.26
C VAL A 102 -22.55 25.17 2.47
N THR A 103 -22.41 25.10 1.16
CA THR A 103 -23.54 24.94 0.22
C THR A 103 -23.74 23.51 -0.26
N GLN A 104 -22.69 22.67 -0.20
CA GLN A 104 -22.72 21.28 -0.60
C GLN A 104 -22.09 20.39 0.45
N TRP A 105 -22.85 19.42 0.91
CA TRP A 105 -22.40 18.41 1.86
C TRP A 105 -23.04 17.05 1.55
N ILE A 106 -22.37 16.00 1.98
CA ILE A 106 -22.83 14.62 1.93
C ILE A 106 -22.80 14.09 3.36
N MET A 107 -23.91 13.55 3.83
CA MET A 107 -24.02 12.99 5.14
C MET A 107 -24.26 11.48 5.03
N HIS A 108 -23.40 10.71 5.69
CA HIS A 108 -23.59 9.29 5.91
C HIS A 108 -24.07 9.10 7.35
N LEU A 109 -25.25 8.55 7.49
CA LEU A 109 -25.81 8.19 8.79
C LEU A 109 -25.12 6.94 9.33
N PRO A 110 -25.13 6.74 10.65
CA PRO A 110 -24.56 5.56 11.27
C PRO A 110 -25.21 4.28 10.77
N ASP A 111 -24.41 3.27 10.60
CA ASP A 111 -24.83 1.91 10.26
C ASP A 111 -24.14 0.89 11.19
N GLU A 112 -24.37 -0.40 10.93
CA GLU A 112 -23.78 -1.49 11.72
C GLU A 112 -22.23 -1.52 11.63
N ARG A 113 -21.66 -0.95 10.58
CA ARG A 113 -20.21 -0.97 10.29
C ARG A 113 -19.49 0.34 10.60
N ASP A 114 -20.22 1.46 10.69
CA ASP A 114 -19.69 2.76 11.09
C ASP A 114 -20.66 3.45 12.05
N PRO A 115 -20.37 3.46 13.36
CA PRO A 115 -21.30 3.99 14.38
C PRO A 115 -21.35 5.53 14.41
N ALA A 116 -20.52 6.23 13.67
CA ALA A 116 -20.47 7.69 13.63
C ALA A 116 -21.25 8.28 12.46
N VAL A 117 -21.80 9.48 12.65
CA VAL A 117 -22.27 10.28 11.54
C VAL A 117 -21.04 10.87 10.81
N ASN A 118 -20.95 10.62 9.52
CA ASN A 118 -19.89 11.15 8.66
C ASN A 118 -20.44 12.26 7.80
N VAL A 119 -19.94 13.46 7.95
CA VAL A 119 -20.28 14.60 7.08
C VAL A 119 -19.08 15.01 6.27
N LEU A 120 -19.24 15.00 4.96
CA LEU A 120 -18.24 15.47 3.99
C LEU A 120 -18.77 16.75 3.37
N TRP A 121 -17.94 17.77 3.26
CA TRP A 121 -18.25 18.99 2.54
C TRP A 121 -17.07 19.47 1.72
N ARG A 122 -17.37 20.33 0.77
CA ARG A 122 -16.31 20.94 -0.04
C ARG A 122 -15.87 22.24 0.62
N GLY A 123 -14.61 22.30 1.08
CA GLY A 123 -14.02 23.50 1.65
C GLY A 123 -13.95 24.65 0.64
N SER A 124 -14.28 25.85 1.06
CA SER A 124 -14.39 27.05 0.20
C SER A 124 -13.05 27.54 -0.37
N GLY A 125 -11.90 27.10 0.16
CA GLY A 125 -10.60 27.67 -0.23
C GLY A 125 -9.79 26.86 -1.24
N ASN A 126 -9.86 25.53 -1.22
CA ASN A 126 -8.99 24.67 -2.03
C ASN A 126 -9.72 23.58 -2.81
N GLY A 127 -11.04 23.58 -2.76
CA GLY A 127 -11.88 22.57 -3.42
C GLY A 127 -11.74 21.15 -2.90
N ARG A 128 -11.03 20.97 -1.78
CA ARG A 128 -10.85 19.65 -1.15
C ARG A 128 -12.06 19.30 -0.31
N PHE A 129 -12.34 18.00 -0.26
CA PHE A 129 -13.33 17.49 0.68
C PHE A 129 -12.71 17.46 2.09
N GLU A 130 -13.44 18.05 3.00
CA GLU A 130 -13.21 17.96 4.44
C GLU A 130 -14.22 17.00 5.04
N THR A 131 -13.85 16.35 6.12
CA THR A 131 -14.68 15.34 6.78
C THR A 131 -14.80 15.67 8.27
N LEU A 132 -16.00 15.54 8.78
CA LEU A 132 -16.28 15.65 10.22
C LEU A 132 -17.05 14.41 10.66
N ARG A 133 -16.54 13.77 11.72
CA ARG A 133 -17.27 12.70 12.39
C ARG A 133 -17.95 13.22 13.64
N MET A 134 -19.19 12.79 13.85
CA MET A 134 -20.00 13.26 14.95
C MET A 134 -20.67 12.09 15.66
N ASN A 135 -20.90 12.30 16.96
CA ASN A 135 -21.68 11.39 17.76
C ASN A 135 -23.16 11.42 17.30
N PRO A 136 -23.79 10.30 16.98
CA PRO A 136 -25.14 10.26 16.44
C PRO A 136 -26.22 10.75 17.43
N GLN A 137 -25.98 10.66 18.74
CA GLN A 137 -26.95 11.07 19.74
C GLN A 137 -26.84 12.55 20.11
N THR A 138 -25.62 13.05 20.23
CA THR A 138 -25.40 14.43 20.69
C THR A 138 -25.20 15.42 19.54
N GLY A 139 -24.76 14.95 18.36
CA GLY A 139 -24.32 15.80 17.25
C GLY A 139 -22.98 16.47 17.50
N GLU A 140 -22.27 16.10 18.58
CA GLU A 140 -20.97 16.69 18.88
C GLU A 140 -19.86 16.07 18.01
N PRO A 141 -18.89 16.87 17.56
CA PRO A 141 -17.73 16.36 16.87
C PRO A 141 -16.94 15.37 17.72
N VAL A 142 -16.57 14.24 17.11
CA VAL A 142 -15.65 13.27 17.72
C VAL A 142 -14.25 13.60 17.23
N ASP A 143 -13.35 13.86 18.16
CA ASP A 143 -11.93 14.06 17.84
C ASP A 143 -11.29 12.70 17.55
N ILE A 144 -10.94 12.49 16.31
CA ILE A 144 -10.38 11.23 15.83
C ILE A 144 -8.92 11.44 15.50
N ARG A 145 -8.08 10.50 15.95
CA ARG A 145 -6.67 10.51 15.58
C ARG A 145 -6.51 10.49 14.07
N GLN A 146 -5.48 11.19 13.58
CA GLN A 146 -5.17 11.23 12.15
C GLN A 146 -4.52 9.91 11.72
N SER A 147 -5.33 8.90 11.51
CA SER A 147 -4.92 7.61 10.94
C SER A 147 -5.58 7.42 9.58
N MET A 148 -4.90 6.77 8.66
CA MET A 148 -5.50 6.38 7.39
C MET A 148 -6.39 5.14 7.53
N GLY A 149 -6.15 4.35 8.58
CA GLY A 149 -6.95 3.14 8.84
C GLY A 149 -7.09 2.24 7.62
N GLY A 150 -8.30 1.77 7.36
CA GLY A 150 -8.64 0.97 6.19
C GLY A 150 -8.49 1.71 4.86
N ASP A 151 -8.54 3.06 4.87
CA ASP A 151 -8.31 3.88 3.68
C ASP A 151 -6.89 3.75 3.14
N PHE A 152 -5.92 3.39 3.99
CA PHE A 152 -4.57 3.10 3.53
C PHE A 152 -4.55 1.95 2.53
N PHE A 153 -5.19 0.83 2.86
CA PHE A 153 -5.22 -0.36 2.01
C PHE A 153 -5.97 -0.10 0.70
N TYR A 154 -7.10 0.58 0.77
CA TYR A 154 -7.87 0.99 -0.39
C TYR A 154 -7.05 1.87 -1.35
N ARG A 155 -6.41 2.92 -0.84
CA ARG A 155 -5.62 3.84 -1.65
C ARG A 155 -4.33 3.21 -2.16
N PHE A 156 -3.71 2.33 -1.38
CA PHE A 156 -2.54 1.60 -1.84
C PHE A 156 -2.89 0.67 -3.00
N HIS A 157 -4.01 -0.04 -2.91
CA HIS A 157 -4.47 -0.93 -3.98
C HIS A 157 -4.72 -0.19 -5.30
N PHE A 158 -5.45 0.92 -5.26
CA PHE A 158 -5.84 1.64 -6.48
C PHE A 158 -4.83 2.68 -6.96
N GLU A 159 -4.01 3.22 -6.08
CA GLU A 159 -3.16 4.36 -6.41
C GLU A 159 -1.69 4.16 -6.03
N LEU A 160 -1.33 3.03 -5.41
CA LEU A 160 -0.02 2.81 -4.76
C LEU A 160 0.37 3.98 -3.83
N ARG A 161 -0.63 4.59 -3.22
CA ARG A 161 -0.44 5.76 -2.37
C ARG A 161 -0.16 5.33 -0.95
N THR A 162 1.01 5.69 -0.42
CA THR A 162 1.44 5.39 0.95
C THR A 162 1.20 6.51 1.94
N ALA A 163 0.86 7.73 1.47
CA ALA A 163 0.65 8.89 2.33
C ALA A 163 -0.46 9.81 1.81
N GLN A 164 -1.12 10.52 2.73
CA GLN A 164 -2.21 11.43 2.42
C GLN A 164 -1.78 12.65 1.57
N LYS A 165 -0.51 13.04 1.66
CA LYS A 165 0.10 14.15 0.92
C LYS A 165 1.38 13.65 0.25
N GLY A 166 1.28 12.98 -0.88
CA GLY A 166 2.44 12.48 -1.61
C GLY A 166 2.57 13.09 -2.99
N ARG A 167 3.79 13.44 -3.36
CA ARG A 167 4.18 13.97 -4.70
C ARG A 167 4.05 12.91 -5.79
N TRP A 168 3.91 11.63 -5.42
CA TRP A 168 3.98 10.45 -6.28
C TRP A 168 2.61 9.84 -6.66
N THR A 169 1.53 10.56 -6.45
CA THR A 169 0.17 10.01 -6.57
C THR A 169 -0.30 9.71 -7.99
N LEU A 170 0.25 10.42 -8.99
CA LEU A 170 -0.11 10.20 -10.39
C LEU A 170 0.61 9.00 -11.01
N GLU A 171 1.82 8.72 -10.54
CA GLU A 171 2.66 7.66 -11.11
C GLU A 171 2.19 6.27 -10.67
N GLY A 172 1.72 6.14 -9.42
CA GLY A 172 1.21 4.88 -8.89
C GLY A 172 -0.03 4.36 -9.63
N ARG A 173 -0.93 5.23 -10.06
CA ARG A 173 -2.13 4.87 -10.83
C ARG A 173 -1.79 4.20 -12.15
N TRP A 174 -0.80 4.71 -12.86
CA TRP A 174 -0.34 4.11 -14.11
C TRP A 174 0.21 2.70 -13.94
N VAL A 175 0.87 2.45 -12.81
CA VAL A 175 1.41 1.11 -12.48
C VAL A 175 0.29 0.12 -12.20
N VAL A 176 -0.78 0.57 -11.54
CA VAL A 176 -1.93 -0.28 -11.22
C VAL A 176 -2.89 -0.43 -12.42
N GLY A 177 -2.77 0.42 -13.44
CA GLY A 177 -3.59 0.35 -14.65
C GLY A 177 -4.97 1.02 -14.52
N VAL A 178 -5.09 2.02 -13.66
CA VAL A 178 -6.33 2.80 -13.43
C VAL A 178 -6.23 4.22 -13.93
#